data_721cef6088e6a0dfd4b2a5b8e11c1d18
#
_entry.id   721cef6088e6a0dfd4b2a5b8e11c1d18
#
_cell.length_a   1.000
_cell.length_b   1.000
_cell.length_c   1.000
_cell.angle_alpha   90.00
_cell.angle_beta   90.00
_cell.angle_gamma   90.00
#
_symmetry.space_group_name_H-M   'P 1'
#
loop_
_entity.id
_entity.type
_entity.pdbx_description
1 polymer ?
#
loop_
_entity_poly.entity_id
_entity_poly.type
_entity_poly.pdbx_seq_one_letter_code
_entity_poly.pdbx_strand_id
1 'polypeptide(L)'
;LVKKTETIKKELGSLSQVLEGRLAKTLKQGIRHRDIAALAKELEGTNPDAKNREVVEEELEAARERQEDLKAQIQRLQNRLEASQDWLALREDHFRSAISCALQMMHADPLKPLARGDDWDKPIDRFAFPALDQRQGADPTWAETMDTLRAPRNRDQKPWEWRRESPIRPVVFHDTGTMDQDVVHLHLEHRVVRRLLGRFTAQGFVHHDLSRACLSHSKDAIPRVILMGRLCLYGPRAARLHEELVSVTARWIEMSQRKHGLSPYGREAEMKTLDLLESALLPTNAPDVDPVIQAKLRQAAARDIEELLPHLQTRGTDLAEGARIALAKRAEQEATAMKTILEEQKKRVAETAGKFKDPQLMLDFNDDEQRQLESNKRHWDKRLRAIDQELATEPARIRSIYEVKAQRIEPIGLVYLWPVTG
;
A
#
# COMPACT_ATOMS: atom_id res chain seq x y z
N LEU A 1 -46.14 -8.96 -13.94
CA LEU A 1 -45.09 -9.01 -12.92
C LEU A 1 -44.10 -7.85 -13.06
N VAL A 2 -43.44 -7.66 -14.21
CA VAL A 2 -42.43 -6.60 -14.41
C VAL A 2 -42.98 -5.18 -14.14
N LYS A 3 -44.17 -4.83 -14.66
CA LYS A 3 -44.81 -3.53 -14.41
C LYS A 3 -45.14 -3.32 -12.92
N LYS A 4 -45.54 -4.38 -12.21
CA LYS A 4 -45.89 -4.29 -10.79
C LYS A 4 -44.65 -4.18 -9.89
N THR A 5 -43.55 -4.84 -10.26
CA THR A 5 -42.25 -4.67 -9.61
C THR A 5 -41.64 -3.28 -9.84
N GLU A 6 -41.82 -2.69 -11.02
CA GLU A 6 -41.39 -1.30 -11.27
C GLU A 6 -42.22 -0.29 -10.46
N THR A 7 -43.51 -0.50 -10.31
CA THR A 7 -44.36 0.36 -9.46
C THR A 7 -43.98 0.23 -7.99
N ILE A 8 -43.73 -0.98 -7.50
CA ILE A 8 -43.29 -1.27 -6.16
C ILE A 8 -41.88 -0.66 -5.89
N LYS A 9 -40.97 -0.73 -6.90
CA LYS A 9 -39.65 -0.12 -6.82
C LYS A 9 -39.70 1.42 -6.72
N LYS A 10 -40.67 2.02 -7.39
CA LYS A 10 -40.88 3.47 -7.40
C LYS A 10 -41.54 3.99 -6.11
N GLU A 11 -42.43 3.20 -5.50
CA GLU A 11 -43.19 3.59 -4.31
C GLU A 11 -42.55 3.16 -2.98
N LEU A 12 -41.80 2.06 -2.94
CA LEU A 12 -41.30 1.42 -1.72
C LEU A 12 -39.76 1.25 -1.67
N GLY A 13 -39.03 1.75 -2.65
CA GLY A 13 -37.56 1.80 -2.62
C GLY A 13 -36.88 0.46 -2.28
N SER A 14 -36.49 0.27 -1.01
CA SER A 14 -35.73 -0.89 -0.55
C SER A 14 -36.53 -2.20 -0.43
N LEU A 15 -37.86 -2.15 -0.38
CA LEU A 15 -38.70 -3.35 -0.36
C LEU A 15 -38.61 -4.17 -1.65
N SER A 16 -38.23 -3.51 -2.74
CA SER A 16 -37.97 -4.14 -4.05
C SER A 16 -36.85 -5.19 -4.00
N GLN A 17 -35.78 -4.96 -3.21
CA GLN A 17 -34.64 -5.88 -3.13
C GLN A 17 -34.97 -7.19 -2.41
N VAL A 18 -35.81 -7.14 -1.39
CA VAL A 18 -36.28 -8.33 -0.66
C VAL A 18 -37.20 -9.18 -1.53
N LEU A 19 -38.11 -8.53 -2.29
CA LEU A 19 -38.98 -9.21 -3.25
C LEU A 19 -38.21 -9.77 -4.45
N GLU A 20 -37.22 -9.06 -4.97
CA GLU A 20 -36.31 -9.55 -6.02
C GLU A 20 -35.50 -10.76 -5.52
N GLY A 21 -35.02 -10.77 -4.30
CA GLY A 21 -34.29 -11.89 -3.69
C GLY A 21 -35.18 -13.14 -3.53
N ARG A 22 -36.42 -12.98 -3.12
CA ARG A 22 -37.41 -14.09 -3.02
C ARG A 22 -37.81 -14.61 -4.41
N LEU A 23 -38.10 -13.71 -5.34
CA LEU A 23 -38.39 -14.07 -6.75
C LEU A 23 -37.22 -14.79 -7.41
N ALA A 24 -36.00 -14.32 -7.21
CA ALA A 24 -34.78 -14.96 -7.73
C ALA A 24 -34.57 -16.35 -7.12
N LYS A 25 -34.88 -16.55 -5.83
CA LYS A 25 -34.79 -17.84 -5.17
C LYS A 25 -35.82 -18.83 -5.71
N THR A 26 -37.06 -18.37 -5.92
CA THR A 26 -38.15 -19.18 -6.49
C THR A 26 -37.89 -19.50 -7.96
N LEU A 27 -37.38 -18.55 -8.76
CA LEU A 27 -37.00 -18.75 -10.17
C LEU A 27 -35.82 -19.73 -10.34
N LYS A 28 -34.86 -19.73 -9.41
CA LYS A 28 -33.74 -20.70 -9.40
C LYS A 28 -34.18 -22.14 -9.17
N GLN A 29 -35.31 -22.35 -8.49
CA GLN A 29 -35.88 -23.68 -8.25
C GLN A 29 -36.75 -24.22 -9.39
N GLY A 30 -37.00 -23.40 -10.42
CA GLY A 30 -37.82 -23.74 -11.56
C GLY A 30 -39.31 -23.70 -11.25
N ILE A 31 -40.05 -22.79 -11.92
CA ILE A 31 -41.50 -22.67 -11.76
C ILE A 31 -42.18 -23.63 -12.74
N ARG A 32 -42.96 -24.60 -12.26
CA ARG A 32 -43.81 -25.42 -13.09
C ARG A 32 -45.04 -24.59 -13.55
N HIS A 33 -45.48 -24.79 -14.78
CA HIS A 33 -46.58 -24.01 -15.40
C HIS A 33 -47.87 -23.96 -14.56
N ARG A 34 -48.15 -25.00 -13.76
CA ARG A 34 -49.32 -25.09 -12.85
C ARG A 34 -49.20 -24.23 -11.60
N ASP A 35 -47.98 -23.81 -11.23
CA ASP A 35 -47.69 -23.06 -9.99
C ASP A 35 -47.73 -21.55 -10.23
N ILE A 36 -47.80 -21.09 -11.48
CA ILE A 36 -47.84 -19.68 -11.86
C ILE A 36 -49.13 -18.99 -11.38
N ALA A 37 -50.26 -19.68 -11.48
CA ALA A 37 -51.54 -19.13 -11.04
C ALA A 37 -51.65 -19.05 -9.52
N ALA A 38 -51.08 -20.00 -8.77
CA ALA A 38 -51.03 -19.98 -7.33
C ALA A 38 -50.09 -18.86 -6.83
N LEU A 39 -48.90 -18.72 -7.43
CA LEU A 39 -47.94 -17.64 -7.15
C LEU A 39 -48.50 -16.25 -7.48
N ALA A 40 -49.24 -16.11 -8.59
CA ALA A 40 -49.91 -14.86 -8.94
C ALA A 40 -51.00 -14.49 -7.93
N LYS A 41 -51.77 -15.47 -7.46
CA LYS A 41 -52.82 -15.29 -6.45
C LYS A 41 -52.25 -14.99 -5.06
N GLU A 42 -51.15 -15.58 -4.72
CA GLU A 42 -50.39 -15.31 -3.49
C GLU A 42 -49.77 -13.90 -3.48
N LEU A 43 -49.26 -13.44 -4.62
CA LEU A 43 -48.75 -12.07 -4.83
C LEU A 43 -49.88 -11.01 -4.90
N GLU A 44 -51.06 -11.39 -5.36
CA GLU A 44 -52.23 -10.50 -5.42
C GLU A 44 -53.01 -10.42 -4.09
N GLY A 45 -52.96 -11.49 -3.30
CA GLY A 45 -53.68 -11.60 -2.00
C GLY A 45 -52.92 -11.10 -0.78
N THR A 46 -51.65 -10.76 -0.96
CA THR A 46 -50.83 -10.35 0.20
C THR A 46 -51.06 -8.87 0.50
N ASN A 47 -52.12 -8.58 1.28
CA ASN A 47 -52.01 -7.52 2.25
C ASN A 47 -50.96 -7.98 3.29
N PRO A 48 -49.86 -7.29 3.50
CA PRO A 48 -48.82 -7.78 4.38
C PRO A 48 -49.41 -7.85 5.80
N ASP A 49 -49.65 -9.08 6.25
CA ASP A 49 -50.00 -9.31 7.67
C ASP A 49 -48.98 -8.59 8.56
N ALA A 50 -49.40 -8.09 9.71
CA ALA A 50 -48.55 -7.34 10.63
C ALA A 50 -47.23 -8.05 10.95
N LYS A 51 -47.23 -9.39 11.02
CA LYS A 51 -46.02 -10.25 11.15
C LYS A 51 -45.04 -10.14 9.99
N ASN A 52 -45.54 -10.02 8.76
CA ASN A 52 -44.64 -9.87 7.59
C ASN A 52 -44.07 -8.46 7.50
N ARG A 53 -44.76 -7.45 8.04
CA ARG A 53 -44.21 -6.08 8.16
C ARG A 53 -43.09 -6.04 9.20
N GLU A 54 -43.31 -6.66 10.36
CA GLU A 54 -42.29 -6.71 11.42
C GLU A 54 -40.98 -7.37 10.96
N VAL A 55 -41.07 -8.52 10.25
CA VAL A 55 -39.89 -9.19 9.69
C VAL A 55 -39.21 -8.35 8.61
N VAL A 56 -39.96 -7.65 7.77
CA VAL A 56 -39.41 -6.78 6.74
C VAL A 56 -38.79 -5.53 7.33
N GLU A 57 -39.37 -4.97 8.40
CA GLU A 57 -38.79 -3.85 9.14
C GLU A 57 -37.51 -4.25 9.86
N GLU A 58 -37.43 -5.43 10.48
CA GLU A 58 -36.20 -5.98 11.06
C GLU A 58 -35.09 -6.22 10.01
N GLU A 59 -35.44 -6.79 8.85
CA GLU A 59 -34.49 -6.98 7.76
C GLU A 59 -33.98 -5.65 7.18
N LEU A 60 -34.82 -4.62 7.11
CA LEU A 60 -34.48 -3.28 6.68
C LEU A 60 -33.59 -2.56 7.69
N GLU A 61 -33.89 -2.72 8.97
CA GLU A 61 -33.11 -2.13 10.06
C GLU A 61 -31.72 -2.78 10.12
N ALA A 62 -31.63 -4.10 10.05
CA ALA A 62 -30.37 -4.83 9.93
C ALA A 62 -29.58 -4.49 8.67
N ALA A 63 -30.24 -4.15 7.56
CA ALA A 63 -29.58 -3.68 6.35
C ALA A 63 -29.04 -2.25 6.49
N ARG A 64 -29.76 -1.38 7.20
CA ARG A 64 -29.32 -0.02 7.53
C ARG A 64 -28.13 -0.03 8.48
N GLU A 65 -28.19 -0.83 9.54
CA GLU A 65 -27.07 -1.00 10.49
C GLU A 65 -25.80 -1.47 9.77
N ARG A 66 -25.92 -2.48 8.88
CA ARG A 66 -24.77 -2.92 8.06
C ARG A 66 -24.23 -1.82 7.15
N GLN A 67 -25.12 -0.99 6.59
CA GLN A 67 -24.71 0.12 5.73
C GLN A 67 -24.02 1.22 6.54
N GLU A 68 -24.49 1.51 7.76
CA GLU A 68 -23.85 2.45 8.67
C GLU A 68 -22.50 1.94 9.16
N ASP A 69 -22.41 0.66 9.50
CA ASP A 69 -21.13 0.00 9.84
C ASP A 69 -20.12 0.07 8.69
N LEU A 70 -20.55 -0.19 7.46
CA LEU A 70 -19.70 -0.07 6.28
C LEU A 70 -19.24 1.38 6.07
N LYS A 71 -20.12 2.36 6.22
CA LYS A 71 -19.75 3.77 6.14
C LYS A 71 -18.74 4.16 7.22
N ALA A 72 -18.95 3.69 8.45
CA ALA A 72 -18.04 3.92 9.55
C ALA A 72 -16.66 3.26 9.30
N GLN A 73 -16.63 2.06 8.72
CA GLN A 73 -15.38 1.39 8.33
C GLN A 73 -14.66 2.16 7.21
N ILE A 74 -15.37 2.60 6.17
CA ILE A 74 -14.82 3.42 5.10
C ILE A 74 -14.20 4.70 5.66
N GLN A 75 -14.92 5.40 6.53
CA GLN A 75 -14.41 6.62 7.16
C GLN A 75 -13.16 6.37 8.01
N ARG A 76 -13.12 5.27 8.77
CA ARG A 76 -11.92 4.88 9.54
C ARG A 76 -10.73 4.59 8.63
N LEU A 77 -10.96 3.94 7.49
CA LEU A 77 -9.91 3.64 6.51
C LEU A 77 -9.42 4.91 5.82
N GLN A 78 -10.32 5.84 5.48
CA GLN A 78 -9.96 7.15 4.93
C GLN A 78 -9.11 7.95 5.92
N ASN A 79 -9.53 8.06 7.17
CA ASN A 79 -8.75 8.77 8.20
C ASN A 79 -7.37 8.13 8.43
N ARG A 80 -7.26 6.79 8.33
CA ARG A 80 -5.97 6.10 8.42
C ARG A 80 -5.10 6.37 7.19
N LEU A 81 -5.69 6.44 6.00
CA LEU A 81 -4.98 6.77 4.77
C LEU A 81 -4.43 8.19 4.84
N GLU A 82 -5.25 9.17 5.23
CA GLU A 82 -4.85 10.57 5.43
C GLU A 82 -3.73 10.68 6.46
N ALA A 83 -3.91 10.08 7.64
CA ALA A 83 -2.86 10.07 8.67
C ALA A 83 -1.57 9.38 8.20
N SER A 84 -1.66 8.35 7.35
CA SER A 84 -0.49 7.69 6.75
C SER A 84 0.18 8.58 5.72
N GLN A 85 -0.57 9.32 4.91
CA GLN A 85 -0.03 10.28 3.94
C GLN A 85 0.68 11.43 4.66
N ASP A 86 0.06 11.98 5.70
CA ASP A 86 0.67 13.03 6.53
C ASP A 86 1.94 12.53 7.23
N TRP A 87 1.90 11.32 7.77
CA TRP A 87 3.07 10.72 8.44
C TRP A 87 4.22 10.45 7.47
N LEU A 88 3.91 10.01 6.25
CA LEU A 88 4.90 9.82 5.19
C LEU A 88 5.43 11.14 4.64
N ALA A 89 4.79 12.26 4.94
CA ALA A 89 5.05 13.58 4.35
C ALA A 89 5.20 13.50 2.81
N LEU A 90 4.47 12.57 2.19
CA LEU A 90 4.55 12.30 0.76
C LEU A 90 3.75 13.35 -0.01
N ARG A 91 4.35 14.51 -0.17
CA ARG A 91 3.77 15.57 -0.99
C ARG A 91 3.83 15.18 -2.46
N GLU A 92 2.77 15.47 -3.18
CA GLU A 92 2.65 15.18 -4.61
C GLU A 92 3.83 15.74 -5.42
N ASP A 93 4.24 16.98 -5.13
CA ASP A 93 5.36 17.63 -5.79
C ASP A 93 6.69 16.90 -5.58
N HIS A 94 6.95 16.44 -4.35
CA HIS A 94 8.16 15.68 -4.02
C HIS A 94 8.14 14.32 -4.71
N PHE A 95 7.00 13.65 -4.73
CA PHE A 95 6.85 12.36 -5.39
C PHE A 95 7.07 12.47 -6.90
N ARG A 96 6.46 13.46 -7.55
CA ARG A 96 6.66 13.79 -8.97
C ARG A 96 8.12 14.10 -9.28
N SER A 97 8.76 14.91 -8.45
CA SER A 97 10.19 15.26 -8.59
C SER A 97 11.07 14.03 -8.45
N ALA A 98 10.79 13.14 -7.50
CA ALA A 98 11.53 11.87 -7.33
C ALA A 98 11.40 10.97 -8.57
N ILE A 99 10.20 10.84 -9.15
CA ILE A 99 9.99 10.08 -10.39
C ILE A 99 10.75 10.73 -11.56
N SER A 100 10.67 12.05 -11.71
CA SER A 100 11.41 12.78 -12.76
C SER A 100 12.92 12.60 -12.62
N CYS A 101 13.45 12.69 -11.40
CA CYS A 101 14.86 12.42 -11.12
C CYS A 101 15.25 10.98 -11.48
N ALA A 102 14.41 9.99 -11.12
CA ALA A 102 14.64 8.59 -11.46
C ALA A 102 14.69 8.36 -12.98
N LEU A 103 13.81 9.03 -13.73
CA LEU A 103 13.81 8.99 -15.19
C LEU A 103 15.09 9.60 -15.80
N GLN A 104 15.51 10.76 -15.29
CA GLN A 104 16.76 11.42 -15.72
C GLN A 104 17.98 10.55 -15.43
N MET A 105 18.04 9.90 -14.28
CA MET A 105 19.11 8.94 -13.93
C MET A 105 19.17 7.74 -14.87
N MET A 106 18.08 7.43 -15.55
CA MET A 106 18.00 6.42 -16.60
C MET A 106 18.28 7.01 -18.00
N HIS A 107 18.70 8.27 -18.11
CA HIS A 107 18.83 8.99 -19.37
C HIS A 107 17.51 9.04 -20.16
N ALA A 108 16.38 9.10 -19.47
CA ALA A 108 15.08 9.32 -20.06
C ALA A 108 14.62 10.77 -19.84
N ASP A 109 13.66 11.21 -20.67
CA ASP A 109 13.04 12.51 -20.47
C ASP A 109 12.33 12.55 -19.10
N PRO A 110 12.34 13.69 -18.39
CA PRO A 110 11.53 13.87 -17.19
C PRO A 110 10.04 13.89 -17.56
N LEU A 111 9.19 13.84 -16.54
CA LEU A 111 7.76 14.01 -16.73
C LEU A 111 7.46 15.38 -17.35
N LYS A 112 6.71 15.40 -18.45
CA LYS A 112 6.33 16.65 -19.15
C LYS A 112 4.86 16.95 -18.83
N PRO A 113 4.57 18.16 -18.31
CA PRO A 113 3.18 18.55 -18.10
C PRO A 113 2.45 18.62 -19.43
N LEU A 114 1.25 18.10 -19.49
CA LEU A 114 0.35 18.23 -20.63
C LEU A 114 -0.55 19.45 -20.45
N ALA A 115 -0.93 20.07 -21.57
CA ALA A 115 -1.88 21.17 -21.53
C ALA A 115 -3.17 20.71 -20.84
N ARG A 116 -3.73 21.58 -20.00
CA ARG A 116 -5.02 21.32 -19.33
C ARG A 116 -6.09 21.05 -20.38
N GLY A 117 -6.75 19.92 -20.28
CA GLY A 117 -7.95 19.65 -21.08
C GLY A 117 -9.07 20.64 -20.69
N ASP A 118 -9.98 20.89 -21.64
CA ASP A 118 -11.10 21.85 -21.48
C ASP A 118 -12.19 21.42 -20.46
N ASP A 119 -11.91 20.45 -19.61
CA ASP A 119 -12.85 19.97 -18.60
C ASP A 119 -12.83 20.93 -17.39
N TRP A 120 -13.85 21.78 -17.33
CA TRP A 120 -13.96 22.95 -16.45
C TRP A 120 -14.17 22.63 -14.96
N ASP A 121 -14.57 21.40 -14.60
CA ASP A 121 -15.00 21.09 -13.23
C ASP A 121 -13.88 20.71 -12.26
N LYS A 122 -12.76 20.19 -12.71
CA LYS A 122 -11.56 19.99 -11.87
C LYS A 122 -10.30 19.96 -12.74
N PRO A 123 -9.41 20.94 -12.63
CA PRO A 123 -8.13 20.91 -13.36
C PRO A 123 -7.22 19.83 -12.78
N ILE A 124 -7.18 18.67 -13.44
CA ILE A 124 -6.29 17.58 -13.09
C ILE A 124 -4.96 17.82 -13.81
N ASP A 125 -3.87 17.95 -13.07
CA ASP A 125 -2.53 18.07 -13.63
C ASP A 125 -2.10 16.72 -14.20
N ARG A 126 -2.07 16.65 -15.55
CA ARG A 126 -1.70 15.44 -16.32
C ARG A 126 -0.27 15.57 -16.80
N PHE A 127 0.47 14.46 -16.76
CA PHE A 127 1.86 14.42 -17.19
C PHE A 127 2.07 13.30 -18.23
N ALA A 128 2.86 13.61 -19.27
CA ALA A 128 3.32 12.61 -20.22
C ALA A 128 4.46 11.80 -19.58
N PHE A 129 4.33 10.48 -19.64
CA PHE A 129 5.35 9.55 -19.18
C PHE A 129 6.18 9.05 -20.38
N PRO A 130 7.53 9.09 -20.34
CA PRO A 130 8.37 8.67 -21.46
C PRO A 130 8.30 7.15 -21.71
N ALA A 131 8.34 6.75 -22.97
CA ALA A 131 8.35 5.34 -23.38
C ALA A 131 9.71 4.71 -23.09
N LEU A 132 9.88 4.08 -21.93
CA LEU A 132 11.16 3.51 -21.49
C LEU A 132 11.59 2.27 -22.28
N ASP A 133 10.67 1.61 -22.97
CA ASP A 133 10.86 0.39 -23.74
C ASP A 133 11.16 0.64 -25.23
N GLN A 134 10.95 1.87 -25.73
CA GLN A 134 11.01 2.15 -27.17
C GLN A 134 12.14 3.08 -27.60
N ARG A 135 12.99 3.53 -26.67
CA ARG A 135 14.12 4.41 -26.98
C ARG A 135 15.37 3.63 -27.41
N GLN A 136 16.28 4.29 -28.09
CA GLN A 136 17.57 3.71 -28.46
C GLN A 136 18.36 3.30 -27.19
N GLY A 137 18.83 2.04 -27.13
CA GLY A 137 19.48 1.49 -25.93
C GLY A 137 18.54 1.17 -24.77
N ALA A 138 17.22 1.12 -25.01
CA ALA A 138 16.24 0.76 -24.00
C ALA A 138 16.42 -0.69 -23.53
N ASP A 139 16.23 -0.91 -22.24
CA ASP A 139 16.13 -2.23 -21.65
C ASP A 139 14.74 -2.82 -22.01
N PRO A 140 14.67 -3.88 -22.84
CA PRO A 140 13.40 -4.46 -23.29
C PRO A 140 12.56 -5.02 -22.13
N THR A 141 13.17 -5.28 -20.97
CA THR A 141 12.42 -5.74 -19.79
C THR A 141 11.43 -4.71 -19.27
N TRP A 142 11.56 -3.44 -19.69
CA TRP A 142 10.59 -2.39 -19.35
C TRP A 142 9.24 -2.57 -20.03
N ALA A 143 9.16 -3.28 -21.15
CA ALA A 143 7.93 -3.41 -21.93
C ALA A 143 6.73 -3.86 -21.06
N GLU A 144 6.87 -4.93 -20.28
CA GLU A 144 5.81 -5.41 -19.38
C GLU A 144 5.44 -4.42 -18.26
N THR A 145 6.41 -3.60 -17.84
CA THR A 145 6.16 -2.57 -16.83
C THR A 145 5.40 -1.41 -17.44
N MET A 146 5.76 -1.00 -18.66
CA MET A 146 5.08 0.05 -19.41
C MET A 146 3.67 -0.33 -19.84
N ASP A 147 3.38 -1.63 -19.98
CA ASP A 147 2.04 -2.14 -20.27
C ASP A 147 1.01 -1.71 -19.22
N THR A 148 1.42 -1.48 -17.98
CA THR A 148 0.53 -0.99 -16.92
C THR A 148 0.05 0.45 -17.13
N LEU A 149 0.73 1.20 -17.99
CA LEU A 149 0.35 2.57 -18.37
C LEU A 149 -0.52 2.62 -19.62
N ARG A 150 -0.79 1.49 -20.28
CA ARG A 150 -1.61 1.41 -21.49
C ARG A 150 -3.05 1.02 -21.15
N ALA A 151 -3.97 1.23 -22.10
CA ALA A 151 -5.33 0.71 -21.99
C ALA A 151 -5.30 -0.83 -21.90
N PRO A 152 -6.27 -1.47 -21.22
CA PRO A 152 -6.33 -2.92 -21.13
C PRO A 152 -6.34 -3.58 -22.51
N ARG A 153 -5.57 -4.67 -22.65
CA ARG A 153 -5.48 -5.44 -23.88
C ARG A 153 -6.72 -6.31 -24.05
N ASN A 154 -7.28 -6.35 -25.25
CA ASN A 154 -8.32 -7.31 -25.62
C ASN A 154 -7.73 -8.73 -25.70
N ARG A 155 -8.55 -9.76 -25.36
CA ARG A 155 -8.09 -11.16 -25.29
C ARG A 155 -7.50 -11.68 -26.59
N ASP A 156 -8.04 -11.24 -27.72
CA ASP A 156 -7.68 -11.71 -29.06
C ASP A 156 -6.53 -10.93 -29.70
N GLN A 157 -6.11 -9.83 -29.10
CA GLN A 157 -5.05 -8.95 -29.61
C GLN A 157 -3.68 -9.45 -29.20
N LYS A 158 -2.75 -9.55 -30.14
CA LYS A 158 -1.36 -9.94 -29.84
C LYS A 158 -0.64 -8.86 -29.05
N PRO A 159 0.26 -9.19 -28.08
CA PRO A 159 0.93 -8.20 -27.24
C PRO A 159 1.69 -7.13 -28.01
N TRP A 160 2.36 -7.49 -29.10
CA TRP A 160 3.15 -6.56 -29.91
C TRP A 160 2.30 -5.62 -30.75
N GLU A 161 1.13 -6.07 -31.27
CA GLU A 161 0.13 -5.26 -31.99
C GLU A 161 -0.46 -4.23 -31.02
N TRP A 162 -0.92 -4.71 -29.86
CA TRP A 162 -1.48 -3.86 -28.84
C TRP A 162 -0.51 -2.78 -28.33
N ARG A 163 0.77 -3.12 -28.09
CA ARG A 163 1.79 -2.13 -27.68
C ARG A 163 2.02 -1.05 -28.72
N ARG A 164 1.90 -1.40 -30.00
CA ARG A 164 2.04 -0.44 -31.11
C ARG A 164 0.81 0.48 -31.22
N GLU A 165 -0.39 -0.05 -31.00
CA GLU A 165 -1.67 0.65 -31.22
C GLU A 165 -2.16 1.39 -29.98
N SER A 166 -1.79 0.94 -28.78
CA SER A 166 -2.20 1.54 -27.52
C SER A 166 -1.10 2.48 -26.98
N PRO A 167 -1.30 3.80 -27.03
CA PRO A 167 -0.34 4.75 -26.51
C PRO A 167 -0.23 4.66 -24.98
N ILE A 168 0.89 5.15 -24.45
CA ILE A 168 1.04 5.35 -23.01
C ILE A 168 0.09 6.46 -22.59
N ARG A 169 -0.78 6.16 -21.64
CA ARG A 169 -1.75 7.13 -21.11
C ARG A 169 -1.05 8.16 -20.22
N PRO A 170 -1.57 9.38 -20.17
CA PRO A 170 -1.14 10.39 -19.21
C PRO A 170 -1.21 9.86 -17.77
N VAL A 171 -0.29 10.33 -16.94
CA VAL A 171 -0.24 9.95 -15.53
C VAL A 171 -0.66 11.13 -14.64
N VAL A 172 -1.26 10.80 -13.52
CA VAL A 172 -1.65 11.72 -12.43
C VAL A 172 -1.11 11.21 -11.10
N PHE A 173 -0.94 12.09 -10.13
CA PHE A 173 -0.35 11.76 -8.82
C PHE A 173 -1.35 11.79 -7.67
N HIS A 174 -2.57 12.20 -7.93
CA HIS A 174 -3.68 12.17 -6.97
C HIS A 174 -4.77 11.24 -7.46
N ASP A 175 -5.57 10.74 -6.54
CA ASP A 175 -6.74 9.95 -6.87
C ASP A 175 -7.81 10.85 -7.48
N THR A 176 -8.22 10.55 -8.71
CA THR A 176 -9.26 11.31 -9.40
C THR A 176 -10.65 11.07 -8.82
N GLY A 177 -10.82 10.05 -7.96
CA GLY A 177 -12.11 9.63 -7.41
C GLY A 177 -13.09 9.08 -8.46
N THR A 178 -12.64 8.95 -9.70
CA THR A 178 -13.43 8.43 -10.83
C THR A 178 -12.68 7.26 -11.47
N MET A 179 -13.41 6.30 -12.05
CA MET A 179 -12.83 5.25 -12.90
C MET A 179 -12.53 5.79 -14.29
N ASP A 180 -11.75 6.86 -14.37
CA ASP A 180 -11.32 7.44 -15.63
C ASP A 180 -10.33 6.50 -16.32
N GLN A 181 -10.65 6.06 -17.54
CA GLN A 181 -9.78 5.20 -18.33
C GLN A 181 -8.70 5.95 -19.10
N ASP A 182 -8.76 7.29 -19.14
CA ASP A 182 -7.87 8.13 -19.96
C ASP A 182 -6.57 8.48 -19.24
N VAL A 183 -6.50 8.32 -17.92
CA VAL A 183 -5.33 8.60 -17.11
C VAL A 183 -4.93 7.39 -16.24
N VAL A 184 -3.69 7.39 -15.77
CA VAL A 184 -3.19 6.38 -14.83
C VAL A 184 -2.74 7.08 -13.55
N HIS A 185 -3.34 6.72 -12.43
CA HIS A 185 -2.89 7.20 -11.12
C HIS A 185 -1.59 6.48 -10.71
N LEU A 186 -0.51 7.23 -10.57
CA LEU A 186 0.76 6.75 -10.04
C LEU A 186 0.78 6.91 -8.52
N HIS A 187 0.83 5.79 -7.83
CA HIS A 187 0.98 5.69 -6.37
C HIS A 187 2.22 4.84 -6.05
N LEU A 188 2.65 4.81 -4.78
CA LEU A 188 3.88 4.12 -4.36
C LEU A 188 3.90 2.64 -4.74
N GLU A 189 2.74 1.97 -4.72
CA GLU A 189 2.61 0.55 -5.06
C GLU A 189 2.51 0.29 -6.57
N HIS A 190 2.39 1.35 -7.41
CA HIS A 190 2.30 1.17 -8.84
C HIS A 190 3.57 0.52 -9.39
N ARG A 191 3.44 -0.49 -10.27
CA ARG A 191 4.56 -1.30 -10.78
C ARG A 191 5.70 -0.46 -11.37
N VAL A 192 5.37 0.59 -12.12
CA VAL A 192 6.36 1.52 -12.70
C VAL A 192 7.12 2.25 -11.59
N VAL A 193 6.41 2.77 -10.61
CA VAL A 193 6.98 3.51 -9.47
C VAL A 193 7.89 2.61 -8.65
N ARG A 194 7.43 1.43 -8.26
CA ARG A 194 8.23 0.47 -7.50
C ARG A 194 9.51 0.10 -8.24
N ARG A 195 9.45 -0.08 -9.56
CA ARG A 195 10.62 -0.42 -10.36
C ARG A 195 11.60 0.74 -10.47
N LEU A 196 11.11 1.98 -10.65
CA LEU A 196 11.94 3.19 -10.68
C LEU A 196 12.62 3.44 -9.32
N LEU A 197 11.82 3.45 -8.26
CA LEU A 197 12.33 3.70 -6.90
C LEU A 197 13.21 2.55 -6.39
N GLY A 198 12.94 1.33 -6.80
CA GLY A 198 13.76 0.16 -6.48
C GLY A 198 15.22 0.30 -6.93
N ARG A 199 15.49 1.09 -7.96
CA ARG A 199 16.88 1.39 -8.38
C ARG A 199 17.61 2.26 -7.36
N PHE A 200 16.96 3.20 -6.70
CA PHE A 200 17.60 3.99 -5.64
C PHE A 200 18.00 3.11 -4.45
N THR A 201 17.13 2.17 -4.09
CA THR A 201 17.41 1.24 -3.00
C THR A 201 18.46 0.18 -3.37
N ALA A 202 18.50 -0.25 -4.64
CA ALA A 202 19.47 -1.25 -5.12
C ALA A 202 20.90 -0.68 -5.26
N GLN A 203 21.05 0.61 -5.53
CA GLN A 203 22.38 1.22 -5.73
C GLN A 203 23.26 1.14 -4.48
N GLY A 204 22.69 1.21 -3.28
CA GLY A 204 23.42 1.03 -2.04
C GLY A 204 23.99 -0.37 -1.82
N PHE A 205 23.53 -1.39 -2.58
CA PHE A 205 24.03 -2.76 -2.47
C PHE A 205 25.19 -3.05 -3.45
N VAL A 206 25.28 -2.29 -4.53
CA VAL A 206 26.23 -2.57 -5.62
C VAL A 206 27.54 -1.82 -5.44
N HIS A 207 27.50 -0.66 -4.79
CA HIS A 207 28.67 0.20 -4.60
C HIS A 207 28.88 0.47 -3.11
N HIS A 208 29.96 -0.09 -2.55
CA HIS A 208 30.38 0.21 -1.18
C HIS A 208 30.83 1.67 -1.01
N ASP A 209 31.18 2.32 -2.12
CA ASP A 209 31.60 3.70 -2.14
C ASP A 209 30.45 4.62 -2.53
N LEU A 210 30.21 5.64 -1.75
CA LEU A 210 29.30 6.73 -2.08
C LEU A 210 29.81 7.46 -3.31
N SER A 211 29.33 7.08 -4.48
CA SER A 211 29.70 7.71 -5.75
C SER A 211 28.99 9.05 -5.99
N ARG A 212 28.11 9.50 -5.07
CA ARG A 212 27.27 10.68 -5.27
C ARG A 212 27.22 11.55 -4.04
N ALA A 213 27.60 12.81 -4.23
CA ALA A 213 27.29 13.90 -3.33
C ALA A 213 26.33 14.86 -4.02
N CYS A 214 25.27 15.25 -3.34
CA CYS A 214 24.35 16.28 -3.80
C CYS A 214 24.71 17.61 -3.18
N LEU A 215 24.56 18.67 -3.95
CA LEU A 215 24.72 20.05 -3.49
C LEU A 215 23.42 20.79 -3.72
N SER A 216 22.90 21.43 -2.69
CA SER A 216 21.70 22.23 -2.76
C SER A 216 21.87 23.57 -2.05
N HIS A 217 21.01 24.50 -2.37
CA HIS A 217 21.00 25.84 -1.77
C HIS A 217 20.37 25.82 -0.38
N SER A 218 20.88 26.66 0.50
CA SER A 218 20.29 26.89 1.81
C SER A 218 20.06 28.38 2.03
N LYS A 219 18.92 28.71 2.65
CA LYS A 219 18.64 30.07 3.13
C LYS A 219 19.37 30.41 4.43
N ASP A 220 20.02 29.44 5.05
CA ASP A 220 20.84 29.66 6.26
C ASP A 220 22.24 30.11 5.87
N ALA A 221 22.86 30.96 6.68
CA ALA A 221 24.22 31.46 6.48
C ALA A 221 25.31 30.41 6.75
N ILE A 222 24.95 29.28 7.38
CA ILE A 222 25.89 28.25 7.81
C ILE A 222 25.91 27.10 6.80
N PRO A 223 27.06 26.77 6.19
CA PRO A 223 27.16 25.59 5.34
C PRO A 223 27.01 24.30 6.19
N ARG A 224 26.23 23.36 5.68
CA ARG A 224 25.89 22.13 6.39
C ARG A 224 26.16 20.92 5.52
N VAL A 225 26.46 19.80 6.17
CA VAL A 225 26.61 18.49 5.52
C VAL A 225 25.69 17.50 6.20
N ILE A 226 25.10 16.63 5.41
CA ILE A 226 24.19 15.58 5.84
C ILE A 226 24.69 14.27 5.25
N LEU A 227 25.09 13.33 6.10
CA LEU A 227 25.35 11.97 5.71
C LEU A 227 24.06 11.17 5.94
N MET A 228 23.51 10.61 4.85
CA MET A 228 22.36 9.74 4.91
C MET A 228 22.78 8.29 4.85
N GLY A 229 22.24 7.47 5.71
CA GLY A 229 22.41 6.04 5.75
C GLY A 229 21.07 5.32 5.69
N ARG A 230 21.17 4.03 5.45
CA ARG A 230 20.04 3.11 5.48
C ARG A 230 20.30 2.02 6.51
N LEU A 231 19.42 1.93 7.49
CA LEU A 231 19.34 0.82 8.41
C LEU A 231 18.41 -0.24 7.88
N CYS A 232 18.87 -1.49 7.77
CA CYS A 232 18.04 -2.64 7.42
C CYS A 232 18.19 -3.72 8.49
N LEU A 233 17.06 -4.25 8.97
CA LEU A 233 17.00 -5.44 9.82
C LEU A 233 16.44 -6.60 9.02
N TYR A 234 17.12 -7.72 9.06
CA TYR A 234 16.77 -8.92 8.33
C TYR A 234 16.38 -10.05 9.28
N GLY A 235 15.30 -10.72 8.95
CA GLY A 235 14.81 -11.91 9.63
C GLY A 235 15.25 -13.21 8.96
N PRO A 236 14.56 -14.31 9.25
CA PRO A 236 14.79 -15.59 8.62
C PRO A 236 14.68 -15.50 7.08
N ARG A 237 15.52 -16.26 6.38
CA ARG A 237 15.58 -16.30 4.90
C ARG A 237 15.86 -14.93 4.27
N ALA A 238 16.59 -14.07 4.97
CA ALA A 238 16.89 -12.70 4.54
C ALA A 238 15.63 -11.83 4.27
N ALA A 239 14.50 -12.15 4.90
CA ALA A 239 13.31 -11.29 4.84
C ALA A 239 13.62 -9.94 5.50
N ARG A 240 13.31 -8.84 4.81
CA ARG A 240 13.48 -7.50 5.36
C ARG A 240 12.34 -7.21 6.33
N LEU A 241 12.68 -7.05 7.61
CA LEU A 241 11.71 -6.80 8.68
C LEU A 241 11.52 -5.32 8.97
N HIS A 242 12.60 -4.54 8.83
CA HIS A 242 12.59 -3.10 9.08
C HIS A 242 13.58 -2.41 8.15
N GLU A 243 13.22 -1.24 7.67
CA GLU A 243 14.08 -0.37 6.88
C GLU A 243 13.81 1.07 7.27
N GLU A 244 14.86 1.83 7.58
CA GLU A 244 14.77 3.21 8.02
C GLU A 244 15.93 4.03 7.47
N LEU A 245 15.66 5.30 7.14
CA LEU A 245 16.69 6.26 6.78
C LEU A 245 17.24 6.89 8.05
N VAL A 246 18.57 6.86 8.16
CA VAL A 246 19.32 7.44 9.27
C VAL A 246 20.09 8.62 8.74
N SER A 247 19.91 9.79 9.32
CA SER A 247 20.69 11.00 8.97
C SER A 247 21.64 11.37 10.08
N VAL A 248 22.83 11.83 9.71
CA VAL A 248 23.76 12.52 10.59
C VAL A 248 24.10 13.85 9.97
N THR A 249 23.83 14.92 10.69
CA THR A 249 23.99 16.29 10.21
C THR A 249 25.11 16.98 10.96
N ALA A 250 25.90 17.80 10.27
CA ALA A 250 26.98 18.57 10.88
C ALA A 250 27.15 19.92 10.21
N ARG A 251 27.81 20.86 10.90
CA ARG A 251 28.34 22.08 10.26
C ARG A 251 29.50 21.68 9.38
N TRP A 252 29.43 22.09 8.10
CA TRP A 252 30.58 21.92 7.22
C TRP A 252 31.64 22.99 7.52
N ILE A 253 32.89 22.55 7.67
CA ILE A 253 34.04 23.39 7.92
C ILE A 253 35.11 22.99 6.90
N GLU A 254 35.83 23.95 6.35
CA GLU A 254 36.91 23.68 5.40
C GLU A 254 38.00 22.78 6.02
N MET A 255 38.49 21.79 5.24
CA MET A 255 39.45 20.79 5.75
C MET A 255 40.70 21.39 6.40
N SER A 256 41.21 22.50 5.83
CA SER A 256 42.37 23.26 6.38
C SER A 256 42.12 23.88 7.75
N GLN A 257 40.88 24.10 8.12
CA GLN A 257 40.47 24.75 9.37
C GLN A 257 39.98 23.76 10.43
N ARG A 258 39.86 22.47 10.09
CA ARG A 258 39.42 21.44 11.04
C ARG A 258 40.54 21.03 12.00
N LYS A 259 40.38 21.35 13.29
CA LYS A 259 41.24 20.83 14.35
C LYS A 259 40.87 19.42 14.78
N HIS A 260 39.59 19.10 14.69
CA HIS A 260 38.96 17.80 14.95
C HIS A 260 38.04 17.50 13.80
N GLY A 261 37.66 16.22 13.61
CA GLY A 261 36.69 15.83 12.57
C GLY A 261 35.34 16.54 12.71
N LEU A 262 34.47 16.34 11.73
CA LEU A 262 33.12 16.87 11.76
C LEU A 262 32.35 16.32 12.95
N SER A 263 31.78 17.20 13.74
CA SER A 263 30.98 16.84 14.92
C SER A 263 29.49 16.90 14.57
N PRO A 264 28.73 15.84 14.89
CA PRO A 264 27.30 15.83 14.60
C PRO A 264 26.56 16.90 15.40
N TYR A 265 25.53 17.46 14.83
CA TYR A 265 24.64 18.39 15.51
C TYR A 265 23.83 17.69 16.60
N GLY A 266 23.51 18.43 17.65
CA GLY A 266 22.48 18.05 18.60
C GLY A 266 21.07 18.11 17.93
N ARG A 267 20.08 17.52 18.60
CA ARG A 267 18.74 17.28 18.07
C ARG A 267 18.07 18.51 17.46
N GLU A 268 18.15 19.67 18.09
CA GLU A 268 17.50 20.90 17.60
C GLU A 268 18.15 21.42 16.30
N ALA A 269 19.48 21.47 16.25
CA ALA A 269 20.21 21.90 15.06
C ALA A 269 20.08 20.88 13.92
N GLU A 270 19.93 19.61 14.24
CA GLU A 270 19.63 18.56 13.27
C GLU A 270 18.25 18.76 12.68
N MET A 271 17.18 18.92 13.47
CA MET A 271 15.83 19.17 12.98
C MET A 271 15.82 20.38 12.04
N LYS A 272 16.43 21.50 12.46
CA LYS A 272 16.57 22.68 11.59
C LYS A 272 17.29 22.35 10.27
N THR A 273 18.31 21.47 10.31
CA THR A 273 19.04 21.08 9.08
C THR A 273 18.17 20.25 8.14
N LEU A 274 17.33 19.36 8.69
CA LEU A 274 16.41 18.55 7.90
C LEU A 274 15.27 19.40 7.30
N ASP A 275 14.76 20.39 8.05
CA ASP A 275 13.78 21.37 7.54
C ASP A 275 14.36 22.20 6.38
N LEU A 276 15.64 22.58 6.48
CA LEU A 276 16.34 23.26 5.39
C LEU A 276 16.52 22.37 4.18
N LEU A 277 16.80 21.08 4.37
CA LEU A 277 16.87 20.09 3.29
C LEU A 277 15.52 19.95 2.61
N GLU A 278 14.44 19.81 3.35
CA GLU A 278 13.08 19.72 2.81
C GLU A 278 12.73 20.94 1.99
N SER A 279 13.04 22.13 2.49
CA SER A 279 12.86 23.37 1.76
C SER A 279 13.69 23.45 0.48
N ALA A 280 14.87 22.85 0.47
CA ALA A 280 15.78 22.82 -0.68
C ALA A 280 15.38 21.81 -1.76
N LEU A 281 14.46 20.87 -1.45
CA LEU A 281 13.88 19.95 -2.44
C LEU A 281 12.81 20.60 -3.32
N LEU A 282 12.30 21.77 -2.90
CA LEU A 282 11.35 22.52 -3.70
C LEU A 282 12.08 23.23 -4.86
N PRO A 283 11.47 23.30 -6.07
CA PRO A 283 12.05 24.03 -7.18
C PRO A 283 12.31 25.50 -6.79
N THR A 284 13.55 25.94 -6.94
CA THR A 284 13.94 27.32 -6.69
C THR A 284 14.63 27.90 -7.93
N ASN A 285 14.44 29.20 -8.16
CA ASN A 285 15.17 29.93 -9.19
C ASN A 285 16.53 30.47 -8.67
N ALA A 286 17.09 29.82 -7.64
CA ALA A 286 18.37 30.23 -7.08
C ALA A 286 19.52 29.95 -8.07
N PRO A 287 20.52 30.83 -8.16
CA PRO A 287 21.68 30.61 -9.04
C PRO A 287 22.49 29.39 -8.57
N ASP A 288 23.15 28.72 -9.48
CA ASP A 288 24.02 27.59 -9.17
C ASP A 288 25.14 28.00 -8.21
N VAL A 289 25.53 27.08 -7.34
CA VAL A 289 26.69 27.30 -6.45
C VAL A 289 27.97 27.41 -7.29
N ASP A 290 28.84 28.33 -6.89
CA ASP A 290 30.11 28.60 -7.60
C ASP A 290 30.90 27.29 -7.89
N PRO A 291 31.39 27.10 -9.11
CA PRO A 291 32.16 25.92 -9.51
C PRO A 291 33.41 25.66 -8.63
N VAL A 292 34.04 26.71 -8.09
CA VAL A 292 35.17 26.57 -7.17
C VAL A 292 34.73 25.92 -5.86
N ILE A 293 33.57 26.28 -5.35
CA ILE A 293 32.98 25.67 -4.14
C ILE A 293 32.60 24.22 -4.45
N GLN A 294 31.99 23.94 -5.59
CA GLN A 294 31.66 22.59 -6.01
C GLN A 294 32.91 21.68 -6.05
N ALA A 295 34.02 22.18 -6.59
CA ALA A 295 35.27 21.43 -6.66
C ALA A 295 35.83 21.14 -5.25
N LYS A 296 35.80 22.12 -4.36
CA LYS A 296 36.23 21.95 -2.94
C LYS A 296 35.39 20.89 -2.22
N LEU A 297 34.08 20.95 -2.34
CA LEU A 297 33.15 20.00 -1.70
C LEU A 297 33.38 18.58 -2.25
N ARG A 298 33.62 18.46 -3.56
CA ARG A 298 33.92 17.17 -4.18
C ARG A 298 35.19 16.55 -3.65
N GLN A 299 36.25 17.35 -3.42
CA GLN A 299 37.50 16.88 -2.82
C GLN A 299 37.33 16.50 -1.35
N ALA A 300 36.47 17.20 -0.63
CA ALA A 300 36.21 16.94 0.80
C ALA A 300 35.30 15.72 1.05
N ALA A 301 34.51 15.33 0.07
CA ALA A 301 33.41 14.37 0.24
C ALA A 301 33.84 13.02 0.85
N ALA A 302 34.93 12.42 0.37
CA ALA A 302 35.43 11.16 0.91
C ALA A 302 35.77 11.26 2.41
N ARG A 303 36.48 12.31 2.79
CA ARG A 303 36.87 12.54 4.16
C ARG A 303 35.67 12.90 5.05
N ASP A 304 34.73 13.68 4.52
CA ASP A 304 33.49 14.04 5.25
C ASP A 304 32.67 12.78 5.58
N ILE A 305 32.62 11.80 4.65
CA ILE A 305 32.01 10.51 4.89
C ILE A 305 32.75 9.74 5.98
N GLU A 306 34.07 9.62 5.87
CA GLU A 306 34.90 8.90 6.87
C GLU A 306 34.74 9.48 8.27
N GLU A 307 34.67 10.82 8.40
CA GLU A 307 34.50 11.51 9.67
C GLU A 307 33.09 11.33 10.26
N LEU A 308 32.05 11.25 9.44
CA LEU A 308 30.64 11.11 9.88
C LEU A 308 30.18 9.65 10.01
N LEU A 309 30.85 8.70 9.36
CA LEU A 309 30.46 7.30 9.34
C LEU A 309 30.36 6.64 10.73
N PRO A 310 31.31 6.86 11.67
CA PRO A 310 31.18 6.31 13.01
C PRO A 310 29.92 6.79 13.75
N HIS A 311 29.56 8.06 13.55
CA HIS A 311 28.34 8.63 14.16
C HIS A 311 27.08 8.04 13.54
N LEU A 312 27.09 7.78 12.21
CA LEU A 312 26.01 7.10 11.52
C LEU A 312 25.83 5.66 12.05
N GLN A 313 26.94 4.94 12.26
CA GLN A 313 26.92 3.57 12.79
C GLN A 313 26.37 3.52 14.22
N THR A 314 26.81 4.42 15.08
CA THR A 314 26.31 4.50 16.47
C THR A 314 24.81 4.77 16.47
N ARG A 315 24.38 5.79 15.76
CA ARG A 315 22.95 6.15 15.67
C ARG A 315 22.10 5.03 15.07
N GLY A 316 22.58 4.40 14.02
CA GLY A 316 21.88 3.27 13.42
C GLY A 316 21.78 2.07 14.35
N THR A 317 22.77 1.85 15.23
CA THR A 317 22.71 0.79 16.25
C THR A 317 21.65 1.09 17.30
N ASP A 318 21.55 2.34 17.75
CA ASP A 318 20.53 2.76 18.72
C ASP A 318 19.11 2.62 18.14
N LEU A 319 18.91 3.03 16.89
CA LEU A 319 17.64 2.86 16.19
C LEU A 319 17.29 1.39 15.95
N ALA A 320 18.28 0.56 15.63
CA ALA A 320 18.09 -0.88 15.46
C ALA A 320 17.58 -1.56 16.72
N GLU A 321 18.06 -1.14 17.89
CA GLU A 321 17.58 -1.69 19.17
C GLU A 321 16.12 -1.30 19.42
N GLY A 322 15.75 -0.05 19.17
CA GLY A 322 14.36 0.41 19.23
C GLY A 322 13.45 -0.38 18.28
N ALA A 323 13.91 -0.60 17.04
CA ALA A 323 13.18 -1.38 16.06
C ALA A 323 13.02 -2.86 16.45
N ARG A 324 14.04 -3.49 17.06
CA ARG A 324 13.95 -4.87 17.59
C ARG A 324 12.87 -4.99 18.66
N ILE A 325 12.82 -4.04 19.59
CA ILE A 325 11.78 -4.01 20.63
C ILE A 325 10.39 -3.89 20.00
N ALA A 326 10.22 -3.01 19.02
CA ALA A 326 8.96 -2.84 18.31
C ALA A 326 8.53 -4.11 17.55
N LEU A 327 9.46 -4.76 16.87
CA LEU A 327 9.22 -6.03 16.17
C LEU A 327 8.85 -7.16 17.13
N ALA A 328 9.54 -7.28 18.28
CA ALA A 328 9.21 -8.29 19.28
C ALA A 328 7.80 -8.06 19.86
N LYS A 329 7.43 -6.81 20.14
CA LYS A 329 6.07 -6.47 20.59
C LYS A 329 5.01 -6.83 19.54
N ARG A 330 5.27 -6.54 18.29
CA ARG A 330 4.38 -6.89 17.17
C ARG A 330 4.23 -8.40 17.02
N ALA A 331 5.34 -9.14 17.11
CA ALA A 331 5.36 -10.60 17.05
C ALA A 331 4.44 -11.21 18.12
N GLU A 332 4.47 -10.69 19.35
CA GLU A 332 3.64 -11.19 20.43
C GLU A 332 2.16 -10.85 20.23
N GLN A 333 1.87 -9.64 19.74
CA GLN A 333 0.50 -9.24 19.41
C GLN A 333 -0.10 -10.12 18.31
N GLU A 334 0.64 -10.37 17.23
CA GLU A 334 0.17 -11.22 16.12
C GLU A 334 0.06 -12.70 16.52
N ALA A 335 0.99 -13.21 17.34
CA ALA A 335 0.93 -14.57 17.86
C ALA A 335 -0.31 -14.78 18.77
N THR A 336 -0.63 -13.78 19.61
CA THR A 336 -1.81 -13.80 20.47
C THR A 336 -3.09 -13.71 19.64
N ALA A 337 -3.14 -12.81 18.65
CA ALA A 337 -4.29 -12.70 17.76
C ALA A 337 -4.54 -14.00 16.99
N MET A 338 -3.49 -14.64 16.47
CA MET A 338 -3.61 -15.95 15.80
C MET A 338 -4.17 -17.01 16.74
N LYS A 339 -3.67 -17.07 17.98
CA LYS A 339 -4.18 -18.01 19.00
C LYS A 339 -5.68 -17.81 19.24
N THR A 340 -6.12 -16.57 19.41
CA THR A 340 -7.54 -16.23 19.60
C THR A 340 -8.39 -16.68 18.40
N ILE A 341 -7.93 -16.42 17.17
CA ILE A 341 -8.65 -16.83 15.95
C ILE A 341 -8.78 -18.36 15.90
N LEU A 342 -7.73 -19.10 16.21
CA LEU A 342 -7.76 -20.56 16.20
C LEU A 342 -8.66 -21.12 17.31
N GLU A 343 -8.64 -20.52 18.49
CA GLU A 343 -9.54 -20.89 19.59
C GLU A 343 -11.02 -20.67 19.24
N GLU A 344 -11.35 -19.52 18.62
CA GLU A 344 -12.70 -19.26 18.13
C GLU A 344 -13.11 -20.24 17.02
N GLN A 345 -12.22 -20.55 16.07
CA GLN A 345 -12.50 -21.54 15.04
C GLN A 345 -12.74 -22.92 15.65
N LYS A 346 -11.92 -23.34 16.63
CA LYS A 346 -12.09 -24.59 17.35
C LYS A 346 -13.48 -24.64 18.00
N LYS A 347 -13.88 -23.57 18.71
CA LYS A 347 -15.18 -23.46 19.34
C LYS A 347 -16.32 -23.61 18.33
N ARG A 348 -16.28 -22.89 17.21
CA ARG A 348 -17.31 -22.96 16.16
C ARG A 348 -17.42 -24.36 15.54
N VAL A 349 -16.31 -25.01 15.26
CA VAL A 349 -16.31 -26.37 14.70
C VAL A 349 -16.83 -27.37 15.72
N ALA A 350 -16.45 -27.24 16.99
CA ALA A 350 -16.93 -28.12 18.08
C ALA A 350 -18.43 -27.94 18.32
N GLU A 351 -18.95 -26.72 18.34
CA GLU A 351 -20.39 -26.42 18.45
C GLU A 351 -21.18 -27.01 17.28
N THR A 352 -20.66 -26.85 16.05
CA THR A 352 -21.30 -27.44 14.85
C THR A 352 -21.30 -28.98 14.94
N ALA A 353 -20.18 -29.59 15.29
CA ALA A 353 -20.10 -31.05 15.49
C ALA A 353 -21.01 -31.54 16.62
N GLY A 354 -21.16 -30.71 17.67
CA GLY A 354 -22.03 -31.00 18.82
C GLY A 354 -23.52 -31.06 18.46
N LYS A 355 -24.00 -30.14 17.62
CA LYS A 355 -25.39 -30.09 17.18
C LYS A 355 -25.84 -31.39 16.47
N PHE A 356 -24.93 -32.08 15.82
CA PHE A 356 -25.21 -33.31 15.09
C PHE A 356 -24.86 -34.59 15.87
N LYS A 357 -24.63 -34.51 17.20
CA LYS A 357 -24.44 -35.66 18.07
C LYS A 357 -25.73 -36.23 18.64
N ASP A 358 -26.83 -35.47 18.54
CA ASP A 358 -28.12 -35.88 19.08
C ASP A 358 -28.72 -36.99 18.21
N PRO A 359 -28.96 -38.22 18.80
CA PRO A 359 -29.52 -39.33 18.05
C PRO A 359 -30.95 -39.08 17.55
N GLN A 360 -31.70 -38.17 18.16
CA GLN A 360 -33.08 -37.86 17.76
C GLN A 360 -33.14 -37.13 16.42
N LEU A 361 -32.11 -36.35 16.08
CA LEU A 361 -32.01 -35.68 14.78
C LEU A 361 -31.68 -36.66 13.64
N MET A 362 -31.23 -37.88 13.93
CA MET A 362 -30.85 -38.88 12.94
C MET A 362 -31.97 -39.78 12.48
N LEU A 363 -33.12 -39.78 13.18
CA LEU A 363 -34.23 -40.69 12.90
C LEU A 363 -34.98 -40.36 11.60
N ASP A 364 -34.87 -39.13 11.10
CA ASP A 364 -35.52 -38.64 9.89
C ASP A 364 -34.63 -38.60 8.64
N PHE A 365 -33.35 -39.00 8.75
CA PHE A 365 -32.40 -38.99 7.62
C PHE A 365 -32.47 -40.24 6.75
N ASN A 366 -32.46 -40.04 5.44
CA ASN A 366 -32.31 -41.13 4.48
C ASN A 366 -30.83 -41.61 4.43
N ASP A 367 -30.58 -42.71 3.76
CA ASP A 367 -29.24 -43.38 3.70
C ASP A 367 -28.14 -42.44 3.13
N ASP A 368 -28.48 -41.57 2.19
CA ASP A 368 -27.53 -40.64 1.57
C ASP A 368 -27.19 -39.49 2.52
N GLU A 369 -28.18 -38.96 3.23
CA GLU A 369 -27.99 -37.95 4.27
C GLU A 369 -27.17 -38.46 5.44
N GLN A 370 -27.38 -39.70 5.85
CA GLN A 370 -26.57 -40.38 6.89
C GLN A 370 -25.11 -40.49 6.45
N ARG A 371 -24.83 -40.93 5.21
CA ARG A 371 -23.46 -41.02 4.66
C ARG A 371 -22.80 -39.65 4.61
N GLN A 372 -23.54 -38.63 4.23
CA GLN A 372 -23.03 -37.25 4.16
C GLN A 372 -22.71 -36.74 5.57
N LEU A 373 -23.56 -37.00 6.56
CA LEU A 373 -23.34 -36.64 7.94
C LEU A 373 -22.12 -37.33 8.53
N GLU A 374 -21.90 -38.61 8.25
CA GLU A 374 -20.68 -39.33 8.67
C GLU A 374 -19.42 -38.75 8.05
N SER A 375 -19.49 -38.40 6.76
CA SER A 375 -18.38 -37.73 6.07
C SER A 375 -18.07 -36.36 6.72
N ASN A 376 -19.08 -35.57 7.05
CA ASN A 376 -18.94 -34.30 7.74
C ASN A 376 -18.36 -34.46 9.15
N LYS A 377 -18.80 -35.45 9.92
CA LYS A 377 -18.24 -35.77 11.25
C LYS A 377 -16.74 -36.10 11.17
N ARG A 378 -16.32 -36.94 10.22
CA ARG A 378 -14.90 -37.22 9.96
C ARG A 378 -14.11 -35.99 9.59
N HIS A 379 -14.71 -35.10 8.79
CA HIS A 379 -14.10 -33.84 8.41
C HIS A 379 -13.91 -32.92 9.62
N TRP A 380 -14.92 -32.75 10.48
CA TRP A 380 -14.84 -31.93 11.68
C TRP A 380 -13.82 -32.46 12.69
N ASP A 381 -13.79 -33.77 12.91
CA ASP A 381 -12.79 -34.39 13.77
C ASP A 381 -11.36 -34.21 13.26
N LYS A 382 -11.17 -34.34 11.94
CA LYS A 382 -9.89 -34.02 11.30
C LYS A 382 -9.50 -32.57 11.47
N ARG A 383 -10.47 -31.64 11.28
CA ARG A 383 -10.22 -30.20 11.43
C ARG A 383 -9.90 -29.84 12.88
N LEU A 384 -10.61 -30.38 13.87
CA LEU A 384 -10.32 -30.13 15.27
C LEU A 384 -8.90 -30.53 15.65
N ARG A 385 -8.45 -31.74 15.21
CA ARG A 385 -7.06 -32.16 15.43
C ARG A 385 -6.03 -31.28 14.74
N ALA A 386 -6.35 -30.81 13.52
CA ALA A 386 -5.49 -29.89 12.79
C ALA A 386 -5.38 -28.54 13.53
N ILE A 387 -6.50 -28.00 14.04
CA ILE A 387 -6.50 -26.75 14.82
C ILE A 387 -5.69 -26.91 16.12
N ASP A 388 -5.77 -28.07 16.81
CA ASP A 388 -4.95 -28.31 17.98
C ASP A 388 -3.45 -28.29 17.67
N GLN A 389 -3.06 -28.87 16.53
CA GLN A 389 -1.69 -28.78 16.05
C GLN A 389 -1.29 -27.36 15.65
N GLU A 390 -2.17 -26.64 14.95
CA GLU A 390 -1.96 -25.24 14.57
C GLU A 390 -1.82 -24.34 15.81
N LEU A 391 -2.62 -24.55 16.86
CA LEU A 391 -2.50 -23.83 18.14
C LEU A 391 -1.14 -24.01 18.82
N ALA A 392 -0.56 -25.19 18.68
CA ALA A 392 0.77 -25.48 19.24
C ALA A 392 1.91 -24.88 18.42
N THR A 393 1.76 -24.79 17.08
CA THR A 393 2.88 -24.46 16.18
C THR A 393 2.82 -23.02 15.64
N GLU A 394 1.64 -22.50 15.28
CA GLU A 394 1.52 -21.22 14.56
C GLU A 394 1.97 -20.00 15.40
N PRO A 395 1.64 -19.87 16.71
CA PRO A 395 2.13 -18.75 17.50
C PRO A 395 3.66 -18.72 17.58
N ALA A 396 4.31 -19.86 17.69
CA ALA A 396 5.77 -19.97 17.70
C ALA A 396 6.37 -19.62 16.32
N ARG A 397 5.72 -20.08 15.24
CA ARG A 397 6.10 -19.73 13.87
C ARG A 397 6.01 -18.23 13.61
N ILE A 398 4.94 -17.56 14.05
CA ILE A 398 4.79 -16.12 13.92
C ILE A 398 5.91 -15.40 14.65
N ARG A 399 6.21 -15.73 15.92
CA ARG A 399 7.32 -15.13 16.63
C ARG A 399 8.65 -15.28 15.90
N SER A 400 8.90 -16.44 15.32
CA SER A 400 10.15 -16.69 14.58
C SER A 400 10.29 -15.86 13.31
N ILE A 401 9.19 -15.45 12.67
CA ILE A 401 9.22 -14.59 11.48
C ILE A 401 9.79 -13.21 11.81
N TYR A 402 9.49 -12.69 13.00
CA TYR A 402 9.94 -11.35 13.45
C TYR A 402 11.31 -11.35 14.12
N GLU A 403 11.97 -12.51 14.25
CA GLU A 403 13.29 -12.59 14.86
C GLU A 403 14.36 -11.98 13.97
N VAL A 404 15.01 -10.94 14.44
CA VAL A 404 16.09 -10.25 13.70
C VAL A 404 17.35 -11.10 13.72
N LYS A 405 17.82 -11.54 12.57
CA LYS A 405 19.02 -12.36 12.38
C LYS A 405 20.24 -11.56 11.95
N ALA A 406 20.04 -10.45 11.24
CA ALA A 406 21.14 -9.59 10.79
C ALA A 406 20.71 -8.12 10.77
N GLN A 407 21.70 -7.25 10.93
CA GLN A 407 21.58 -5.80 10.85
C GLN A 407 22.60 -5.28 9.84
N ARG A 408 22.21 -4.31 9.04
CA ARG A 408 23.08 -3.62 8.10
C ARG A 408 22.82 -2.12 8.15
N ILE A 409 23.89 -1.35 8.25
CA ILE A 409 23.87 0.12 8.20
C ILE A 409 24.81 0.54 7.09
N GLU A 410 24.29 1.24 6.09
CA GLU A 410 25.04 1.64 4.91
C GLU A 410 24.85 3.11 4.63
N PRO A 411 25.93 3.85 4.33
CA PRO A 411 25.81 5.20 3.81
C PRO A 411 25.22 5.13 2.38
N ILE A 412 24.21 5.95 2.11
CA ILE A 412 23.52 5.98 0.82
C ILE A 412 23.57 7.33 0.11
N GLY A 413 23.91 8.40 0.82
CA GLY A 413 23.95 9.73 0.24
C GLY A 413 24.70 10.72 1.11
N LEU A 414 25.35 11.67 0.45
CA LEU A 414 25.95 12.85 1.07
C LEU A 414 25.30 14.09 0.46
N VAL A 415 24.81 14.98 1.30
CA VAL A 415 24.17 16.23 0.86
C VAL A 415 24.88 17.41 1.50
N TYR A 416 25.24 18.37 0.68
CA TYR A 416 25.72 19.67 1.13
C TYR A 416 24.61 20.70 0.96
N LEU A 417 24.30 21.43 2.02
CA LEU A 417 23.45 22.60 2.00
C LEU A 417 24.35 23.85 2.06
N TRP A 418 24.42 24.56 0.94
CA TRP A 418 25.33 25.71 0.83
C TRP A 418 24.55 27.02 0.89
N PRO A 419 25.05 28.00 1.71
CA PRO A 419 24.43 29.31 1.77
C PRO A 419 24.38 29.99 0.41
N VAL A 420 23.23 30.51 0.02
CA VAL A 420 23.12 31.46 -1.09
C VAL A 420 23.18 32.85 -0.51
N THR A 421 24.33 33.47 -0.61
CA THR A 421 24.42 34.93 -0.39
C THR A 421 23.84 35.60 -1.62
N GLY A 422 22.58 36.09 -1.48
CA GLY A 422 21.96 36.95 -2.47
C GLY A 422 22.62 38.32 -2.49
#